data_2784cbd82014709e19afd338411baaf8
#
_entry.id   2784cbd82014709e19afd338411baaf8
#
_cell.length_a   1.000
_cell.length_b   1.000
_cell.length_c   1.000
_cell.angle_alpha   90.00
_cell.angle_beta   90.00
_cell.angle_gamma   90.00
#
_symmetry.space_group_name_H-M   'P 1'
#
loop_
_entity.id
_entity.type
_entity.pdbx_description
1 polymer ?
#
loop_
_entity_poly.entity_id
_entity_poly.type
_entity_poly.pdbx_seq_one_letter_code
_entity_poly.pdbx_strand_id
1 'polypeptide(L)'
;GVPGEFRKKDVKIADSKLGDFFPPTHIKVPELIQELFKDIGPKQLPLLIQIAIRHYQFEAIHPFEDGNGRTGRLLIVAEMLSYQLLHAPVLNLSQYLECHRDKYVHALRQVSDQLTYSPWVEFFLDAVIAQCRHNIILIQTLKNIRQENITRRRLSMTATMVLDYSLNHLFLTIPQVESHLKQVGAPLKNYYQTARLNVQKLVAVGILVPSH
;
A
#
# COMPACT_ATOMS: atom_id res chain seq x y z
N GLY A 1 9.10 5.53 21.30
CA GLY A 1 7.78 5.27 21.89
C GLY A 1 7.53 3.78 22.04
N VAL A 2 6.56 3.44 22.87
CA VAL A 2 6.11 2.04 23.02
C VAL A 2 5.12 1.75 21.89
N PRO A 3 5.27 0.66 21.14
CA PRO A 3 4.33 0.30 20.08
C PRO A 3 2.89 0.18 20.60
N GLY A 4 1.94 0.82 19.92
CA GLY A 4 0.51 0.78 20.28
C GLY A 4 0.09 1.77 21.37
N GLU A 5 1.01 2.54 21.97
CA GLU A 5 0.67 3.58 22.93
C GLU A 5 0.63 4.96 22.25
N PHE A 6 -0.35 5.78 22.63
CA PHE A 6 -0.38 7.19 22.27
C PHE A 6 0.79 7.93 22.90
N ARG A 7 1.22 9.03 22.26
CA ARG A 7 2.25 9.90 22.82
C ARG A 7 1.84 10.46 24.20
N LYS A 8 2.82 10.57 25.07
CA LYS A 8 2.66 11.06 26.46
C LYS A 8 3.19 12.49 26.64
N LYS A 9 3.61 13.12 25.51
CA LYS A 9 4.16 14.49 25.49
C LYS A 9 3.60 15.23 24.29
N ASP A 10 3.60 16.54 24.39
CA ASP A 10 3.28 17.40 23.26
C ASP A 10 4.44 17.33 22.26
N VAL A 11 4.09 17.33 20.99
CA VAL A 11 5.03 17.23 19.88
C VAL A 11 4.86 18.43 18.95
N LYS A 12 5.92 18.67 18.18
CA LYS A 12 5.96 19.67 17.13
C LYS A 12 6.40 18.98 15.86
N ILE A 13 5.68 19.19 14.78
CA ILE A 13 6.07 18.72 13.44
C ILE A 13 6.81 19.87 12.78
N ALA A 14 8.13 19.75 12.71
CA ALA A 14 8.99 20.75 12.11
C ALA A 14 8.92 20.67 10.58
N ASP A 15 8.69 21.78 9.91
CA ASP A 15 8.80 21.91 8.46
C ASP A 15 9.54 23.21 8.12
N SER A 16 10.66 23.09 7.40
CA SER A 16 11.52 24.23 7.05
C SER A 16 10.91 25.16 6.00
N LYS A 17 9.92 24.68 5.23
CA LYS A 17 9.28 25.45 4.14
C LYS A 17 7.95 26.08 4.58
N LEU A 18 7.16 25.34 5.37
CA LEU A 18 5.80 25.72 5.74
C LEU A 18 5.68 26.20 7.20
N GLY A 19 6.80 26.16 7.94
CA GLY A 19 6.81 26.44 9.37
C GLY A 19 6.28 25.28 10.23
N ASP A 20 6.49 25.41 11.52
CA ASP A 20 6.14 24.36 12.47
C ASP A 20 4.61 24.17 12.58
N PHE A 21 4.17 22.91 12.68
CA PHE A 21 2.79 22.57 13.02
C PHE A 21 2.74 22.01 14.46
N PHE A 22 1.74 22.42 15.22
CA PHE A 22 1.54 22.04 16.60
C PHE A 22 0.26 21.20 16.71
N PRO A 23 0.36 19.88 16.78
CA PRO A 23 -0.78 19.00 17.04
C PRO A 23 -1.46 19.33 18.40
N PRO A 24 -2.69 18.87 18.60
CA PRO A 24 -3.38 19.01 19.90
C PRO A 24 -2.52 18.47 21.05
N THR A 25 -2.79 18.93 22.29
CA THR A 25 -2.08 18.42 23.47
C THR A 25 -2.27 16.91 23.61
N HIS A 26 -1.25 16.21 24.10
CA HIS A 26 -1.27 14.74 24.25
C HIS A 26 -2.44 14.24 25.11
N ILE A 27 -2.91 15.05 26.05
CA ILE A 27 -4.07 14.73 26.92
C ILE A 27 -5.35 14.55 26.10
N LYS A 28 -5.52 15.30 25.02
CA LYS A 28 -6.72 15.24 24.16
C LYS A 28 -6.66 14.12 23.12
N VAL A 29 -5.50 13.51 22.88
CA VAL A 29 -5.32 12.50 21.83
C VAL A 29 -6.29 11.32 21.95
N PRO A 30 -6.49 10.69 23.14
CA PRO A 30 -7.40 9.56 23.24
C PRO A 30 -8.85 9.91 22.87
N GLU A 31 -9.33 11.08 23.29
CA GLU A 31 -10.67 11.57 22.98
C GLU A 31 -10.82 11.83 21.48
N LEU A 32 -9.89 12.58 20.90
CA LEU A 32 -9.89 12.91 19.46
C LEU A 32 -9.83 11.67 18.57
N ILE A 33 -9.07 10.65 18.95
CA ILE A 33 -9.03 9.38 18.20
C ILE A 33 -10.35 8.61 18.35
N GLN A 34 -10.98 8.63 19.52
CA GLN A 34 -12.31 8.04 19.68
C GLN A 34 -13.34 8.76 18.80
N GLU A 35 -13.28 10.07 18.74
CA GLU A 35 -14.15 10.87 17.86
C GLU A 35 -13.90 10.60 16.38
N LEU A 36 -12.63 10.44 15.98
CA LEU A 36 -12.23 10.15 14.62
C LEU A 36 -12.91 8.89 14.05
N PHE A 37 -13.15 7.88 14.89
CA PHE A 37 -13.78 6.61 14.51
C PHE A 37 -15.28 6.52 14.85
N LYS A 38 -15.84 7.52 15.50
CA LYS A 38 -17.30 7.66 15.52
C LYS A 38 -17.75 8.05 14.12
N ASP A 39 -18.94 7.63 13.73
CA ASP A 39 -19.53 7.87 12.39
C ASP A 39 -19.64 9.40 12.15
N ILE A 40 -18.50 9.99 11.73
CA ILE A 40 -18.32 11.44 11.64
C ILE A 40 -18.40 11.84 10.18
N GLY A 41 -19.47 12.44 9.86
CA GLY A 41 -19.64 13.15 8.63
C GLY A 41 -21.09 13.08 8.17
N PRO A 42 -21.52 14.03 7.38
CA PRO A 42 -22.81 13.88 6.77
C PRO A 42 -22.78 12.57 5.98
N LYS A 43 -23.65 11.63 6.31
CA LYS A 43 -23.88 10.36 5.56
C LYS A 43 -24.07 10.58 4.06
N GLN A 44 -24.03 11.83 3.64
CA GLN A 44 -24.22 12.32 2.27
C GLN A 44 -22.91 12.47 1.49
N LEU A 45 -21.72 12.47 2.16
CA LEU A 45 -20.44 12.59 1.44
C LEU A 45 -20.02 11.24 0.83
N PRO A 46 -19.49 11.23 -0.41
CA PRO A 46 -18.88 10.03 -0.97
C PRO A 46 -17.79 9.46 -0.06
N LEU A 47 -17.70 8.12 0.02
CA LEU A 47 -16.78 7.42 0.93
C LEU A 47 -15.33 7.84 0.76
N LEU A 48 -14.85 8.06 -0.47
CA LEU A 48 -13.48 8.51 -0.71
C LEU A 48 -13.19 9.89 -0.10
N ILE A 49 -14.20 10.78 -0.09
CA ILE A 49 -14.07 12.10 0.54
C ILE A 49 -14.01 11.94 2.07
N GLN A 50 -14.84 11.06 2.63
CA GLN A 50 -14.81 10.77 4.07
C GLN A 50 -13.45 10.21 4.49
N ILE A 51 -12.89 9.27 3.72
CA ILE A 51 -11.55 8.70 3.96
C ILE A 51 -10.47 9.79 3.88
N ALA A 52 -10.55 10.67 2.88
CA ALA A 52 -9.60 11.79 2.76
C ALA A 52 -9.64 12.70 3.98
N ILE A 53 -10.84 13.11 4.43
CA ILE A 53 -11.02 13.98 5.61
C ILE A 53 -10.48 13.28 6.87
N ARG A 54 -10.77 12.00 7.05
CA ARG A 54 -10.32 11.22 8.22
C ARG A 54 -8.81 11.05 8.24
N HIS A 55 -8.20 10.83 7.08
CA HIS A 55 -6.75 10.80 6.96
C HIS A 55 -6.12 12.13 7.40
N TYR A 56 -6.63 13.27 6.91
CA TYR A 56 -6.17 14.59 7.36
C TYR A 56 -6.31 14.73 8.89
N GLN A 57 -7.47 14.39 9.44
CA GLN A 57 -7.71 14.51 10.88
C GLN A 57 -6.73 13.65 11.69
N PHE A 58 -6.47 12.41 11.23
CA PHE A 58 -5.49 11.54 11.86
C PHE A 58 -4.07 12.15 11.85
N GLU A 59 -3.63 12.67 10.71
CA GLU A 59 -2.32 13.32 10.58
C GLU A 59 -2.25 14.60 11.45
N ALA A 60 -3.32 15.38 11.55
CA ALA A 60 -3.41 16.57 12.38
C ALA A 60 -3.42 16.25 13.89
N ILE A 61 -4.08 15.19 14.32
CA ILE A 61 -4.04 14.71 15.72
C ILE A 61 -2.65 14.23 16.09
N HIS A 62 -1.96 13.57 15.16
CA HIS A 62 -0.60 13.05 15.33
C HIS A 62 -0.43 12.19 16.59
N PRO A 63 -1.17 11.07 16.70
CA PRO A 63 -1.35 10.40 17.98
C PRO A 63 -0.13 9.69 18.54
N PHE A 64 0.88 9.38 17.72
CA PHE A 64 2.05 8.60 18.13
C PHE A 64 3.32 9.45 18.18
N GLU A 65 4.34 8.97 18.89
CA GLU A 65 5.67 9.63 18.91
C GLU A 65 6.39 9.47 17.55
N ASP A 66 6.17 8.33 16.86
CA ASP A 66 6.69 8.04 15.52
C ASP A 66 5.71 7.15 14.74
N GLY A 67 5.80 7.18 13.42
CA GLY A 67 5.04 6.30 12.53
C GLY A 67 3.65 6.81 12.17
N ASN A 68 3.26 8.03 12.52
CA ASN A 68 1.94 8.58 12.19
C ASN A 68 1.64 8.50 10.69
N GLY A 69 2.51 9.00 9.83
CA GLY A 69 2.31 8.95 8.39
C GLY A 69 2.19 7.53 7.82
N ARG A 70 2.94 6.55 8.36
CA ARG A 70 2.79 5.12 7.97
C ARG A 70 1.44 4.59 8.40
N THR A 71 1.04 4.85 9.63
CA THR A 71 -0.26 4.43 10.19
C THR A 71 -1.42 5.10 9.47
N GLY A 72 -1.35 6.40 9.22
CA GLY A 72 -2.37 7.15 8.49
C GLY A 72 -2.58 6.62 7.06
N ARG A 73 -1.50 6.31 6.35
CA ARG A 73 -1.60 5.70 5.01
C ARG A 73 -2.15 4.28 5.04
N LEU A 74 -1.82 3.50 6.07
CA LEU A 74 -2.39 2.18 6.26
C LEU A 74 -3.89 2.26 6.58
N LEU A 75 -4.31 3.26 7.35
CA LEU A 75 -5.70 3.52 7.67
C LEU A 75 -6.54 3.77 6.42
N ILE A 76 -6.04 4.52 5.42
CA ILE A 76 -6.73 4.71 4.13
C ILE A 76 -7.09 3.36 3.51
N VAL A 77 -6.11 2.45 3.40
CA VAL A 77 -6.31 1.14 2.78
C VAL A 77 -7.27 0.28 3.60
N ALA A 78 -7.14 0.31 4.94
CA ALA A 78 -8.02 -0.42 5.84
C ALA A 78 -9.48 0.03 5.71
N GLU A 79 -9.73 1.33 5.60
CA GLU A 79 -11.07 1.88 5.39
C GLU A 79 -11.62 1.53 4.01
N MET A 80 -10.81 1.65 2.94
CA MET A 80 -11.24 1.23 1.60
C MET A 80 -11.66 -0.25 1.56
N LEU A 81 -10.96 -1.12 2.29
CA LEU A 81 -11.33 -2.53 2.44
C LEU A 81 -12.61 -2.70 3.25
N SER A 82 -12.74 -2.02 4.39
CA SER A 82 -13.91 -2.12 5.27
C SER A 82 -15.20 -1.65 4.59
N TYR A 83 -15.12 -0.63 3.75
CA TYR A 83 -16.23 -0.12 2.95
C TYR A 83 -16.41 -0.86 1.61
N GLN A 84 -15.67 -1.94 1.38
CA GLN A 84 -15.71 -2.75 0.15
C GLN A 84 -15.42 -1.96 -1.15
N LEU A 85 -14.72 -0.82 -1.04
CA LEU A 85 -14.19 -0.09 -2.21
C LEU A 85 -13.04 -0.86 -2.86
N LEU A 86 -12.35 -1.70 -2.08
CA LEU A 86 -11.32 -2.63 -2.52
C LEU A 86 -11.63 -4.02 -1.98
N HIS A 87 -11.35 -5.06 -2.78
CA HIS A 87 -11.46 -6.46 -2.35
C HIS A 87 -10.14 -7.03 -1.82
N ALA A 88 -9.03 -6.34 -2.08
CA ALA A 88 -7.69 -6.70 -1.62
C ALA A 88 -6.85 -5.42 -1.47
N PRO A 89 -5.78 -5.41 -0.64
CA PRO A 89 -4.95 -4.22 -0.40
C PRO A 89 -3.99 -3.93 -1.57
N VAL A 90 -4.53 -3.80 -2.78
CA VAL A 90 -3.75 -3.60 -4.01
C VAL A 90 -3.37 -2.14 -4.29
N LEU A 91 -3.98 -1.19 -3.60
CA LEU A 91 -3.77 0.23 -3.83
C LEU A 91 -2.63 0.77 -2.95
N ASN A 92 -1.44 0.95 -3.52
CA ASN A 92 -0.28 1.46 -2.80
C ASN A 92 -0.19 2.99 -2.90
N LEU A 93 -1.06 3.71 -2.21
CA LEU A 93 -1.03 5.18 -2.15
C LEU A 93 0.26 5.71 -1.52
N SER A 94 0.92 4.95 -0.64
CA SER A 94 2.16 5.38 0.01
C SER A 94 3.24 5.80 -0.98
N GLN A 95 3.38 5.08 -2.09
CA GLN A 95 4.36 5.40 -3.13
C GLN A 95 4.06 6.74 -3.78
N TYR A 96 2.80 6.99 -4.15
CA TYR A 96 2.42 8.26 -4.78
C TYR A 96 2.61 9.44 -3.83
N LEU A 97 2.15 9.32 -2.58
CA LEU A 97 2.26 10.37 -1.57
C LEU A 97 3.72 10.69 -1.24
N GLU A 98 4.59 9.68 -1.20
CA GLU A 98 6.03 9.90 -0.96
C GLU A 98 6.73 10.56 -2.17
N CYS A 99 6.43 10.13 -3.39
CA CYS A 99 6.95 10.79 -4.60
C CYS A 99 6.48 12.24 -4.75
N HIS A 100 5.33 12.60 -4.15
CA HIS A 100 4.77 13.95 -4.20
C HIS A 100 4.72 14.59 -2.79
N ARG A 101 5.70 14.25 -1.94
CA ARG A 101 5.72 14.62 -0.53
C ARG A 101 5.48 16.11 -0.27
N ASP A 102 6.15 16.99 -0.99
CA ASP A 102 5.98 18.44 -0.83
C ASP A 102 4.53 18.89 -1.09
N LYS A 103 3.92 18.40 -2.16
CA LYS A 103 2.51 18.69 -2.49
C LYS A 103 1.56 18.11 -1.44
N TYR A 104 1.83 16.89 -1.00
CA TYR A 104 1.07 16.21 0.04
C TYR A 104 1.04 17.00 1.35
N VAL A 105 2.22 17.37 1.87
CA VAL A 105 2.34 18.14 3.11
C VAL A 105 1.70 19.52 2.96
N HIS A 106 1.91 20.19 1.81
CA HIS A 106 1.30 21.48 1.52
C HIS A 106 -0.23 21.41 1.51
N ALA A 107 -0.82 20.39 0.87
CA ALA A 107 -2.27 20.21 0.82
C ALA A 107 -2.87 19.96 2.21
N LEU A 108 -2.21 19.14 3.06
CA LEU A 108 -2.63 18.98 4.46
C LEU A 108 -2.53 20.28 5.24
N ARG A 109 -1.45 21.06 5.04
CA ARG A 109 -1.25 22.34 5.72
C ARG A 109 -2.32 23.36 5.36
N GLN A 110 -2.70 23.43 4.09
CA GLN A 110 -3.77 24.34 3.63
C GLN A 110 -5.11 24.08 4.35
N VAL A 111 -5.43 22.85 4.70
CA VAL A 111 -6.65 22.57 5.50
C VAL A 111 -6.56 23.25 6.87
N SER A 112 -5.40 23.15 7.53
CA SER A 112 -5.19 23.78 8.85
C SER A 112 -5.22 25.30 8.78
N ASP A 113 -4.63 25.89 7.74
CA ASP A 113 -4.43 27.34 7.61
C ASP A 113 -5.67 28.04 7.05
N GLN A 114 -6.41 27.39 6.14
CA GLN A 114 -7.53 27.99 5.40
C GLN A 114 -8.90 27.47 5.84
N LEU A 115 -8.95 26.49 6.73
CA LEU A 115 -10.18 25.85 7.20
C LEU A 115 -11.05 25.28 6.06
N THR A 116 -10.42 24.83 4.98
CA THR A 116 -11.08 24.22 3.82
C THR A 116 -10.42 22.89 3.44
N TYR A 117 -11.23 21.85 3.20
CA TYR A 117 -10.74 20.54 2.78
C TYR A 117 -10.48 20.43 1.27
N SER A 118 -10.96 21.39 0.46
CA SER A 118 -10.92 21.24 -1.00
C SER A 118 -9.53 20.94 -1.57
N PRO A 119 -8.45 21.68 -1.25
CA PRO A 119 -7.14 21.42 -1.83
C PRO A 119 -6.59 20.03 -1.45
N TRP A 120 -6.87 19.57 -0.23
CA TRP A 120 -6.48 18.24 0.21
C TRP A 120 -7.31 17.14 -0.48
N VAL A 121 -8.63 17.30 -0.55
CA VAL A 121 -9.52 16.31 -1.19
C VAL A 121 -9.18 16.18 -2.67
N GLU A 122 -8.94 17.27 -3.38
CA GLU A 122 -8.51 17.26 -4.79
C GLU A 122 -7.20 16.49 -4.96
N PHE A 123 -6.18 16.82 -4.18
CA PHE A 123 -4.89 16.12 -4.22
C PHE A 123 -5.05 14.62 -3.90
N PHE A 124 -5.86 14.26 -2.90
CA PHE A 124 -6.11 12.87 -2.52
C PHE A 124 -6.80 12.10 -3.64
N LEU A 125 -7.82 12.66 -4.27
CA LEU A 125 -8.53 12.02 -5.38
C LEU A 125 -7.61 11.84 -6.60
N ASP A 126 -6.77 12.84 -6.91
CA ASP A 126 -5.76 12.72 -7.96
C ASP A 126 -4.76 11.60 -7.67
N ALA A 127 -4.33 11.47 -6.40
CA ALA A 127 -3.45 10.38 -5.97
C ALA A 127 -4.11 9.01 -6.16
N VAL A 128 -5.37 8.87 -5.78
CA VAL A 128 -6.15 7.63 -5.98
C VAL A 128 -6.27 7.31 -7.47
N ILE A 129 -6.65 8.29 -8.31
CA ILE A 129 -6.80 8.10 -9.76
C ILE A 129 -5.47 7.68 -10.39
N ALA A 130 -4.38 8.38 -10.06
CA ALA A 130 -3.06 8.09 -10.61
C ALA A 130 -2.59 6.68 -10.23
N GLN A 131 -2.77 6.30 -8.97
CA GLN A 131 -2.36 4.97 -8.49
C GLN A 131 -3.25 3.84 -9.07
N CYS A 132 -4.55 4.07 -9.22
CA CYS A 132 -5.43 3.12 -9.90
C CYS A 132 -5.00 2.90 -11.36
N ARG A 133 -4.71 3.97 -12.10
CA ARG A 133 -4.21 3.87 -13.48
C ARG A 133 -2.89 3.10 -13.57
N HIS A 134 -1.96 3.42 -12.66
CA HIS A 134 -0.69 2.71 -12.57
C HIS A 134 -0.89 1.20 -12.33
N ASN A 135 -1.73 0.84 -11.38
CA ASN A 135 -2.01 -0.56 -11.05
C ASN A 135 -2.69 -1.31 -12.20
N ILE A 136 -3.61 -0.68 -12.92
CA ILE A 136 -4.27 -1.28 -14.10
C ILE A 136 -3.21 -1.62 -15.16
N ILE A 137 -2.32 -0.68 -15.46
CA ILE A 137 -1.22 -0.89 -16.43
C ILE A 137 -0.31 -2.03 -15.95
N LEU A 138 0.07 -2.03 -14.67
CA LEU A 138 0.90 -3.07 -14.08
C LEU A 138 0.25 -4.46 -14.22
N ILE A 139 -1.01 -4.58 -13.84
CA ILE A 139 -1.77 -5.85 -13.95
C ILE A 139 -1.86 -6.31 -15.41
N GLN A 140 -2.13 -5.40 -16.35
CA GLN A 140 -2.16 -5.73 -17.78
C GLN A 140 -0.78 -6.21 -18.28
N THR A 141 0.29 -5.53 -17.86
CA THR A 141 1.66 -5.90 -18.19
C THR A 141 2.00 -7.31 -17.66
N LEU A 142 1.69 -7.58 -16.40
CA LEU A 142 1.90 -8.91 -15.81
C LEU A 142 1.10 -10.01 -16.52
N LYS A 143 -0.17 -9.74 -16.86
CA LYS A 143 -0.99 -10.67 -17.67
C LYS A 143 -0.39 -10.93 -19.03
N ASN A 144 0.11 -9.89 -19.70
CA ASN A 144 0.74 -10.03 -21.03
C ASN A 144 2.04 -10.84 -20.94
N ILE A 145 2.91 -10.54 -19.95
CA ILE A 145 4.12 -11.32 -19.68
C ILE A 145 3.77 -12.79 -19.45
N ARG A 146 2.78 -13.05 -18.61
CA ARG A 146 2.32 -14.43 -18.35
C ARG A 146 1.87 -15.12 -19.62
N GLN A 147 0.96 -14.51 -20.37
CA GLN A 147 0.37 -15.08 -21.58
C GLN A 147 1.45 -15.32 -22.66
N GLU A 148 2.32 -14.37 -22.88
CA GLU A 148 3.39 -14.47 -23.85
C GLU A 148 4.36 -15.61 -23.54
N ASN A 149 4.75 -15.79 -22.27
CA ASN A 149 5.64 -16.86 -21.87
C ASN A 149 4.98 -18.24 -21.97
N ILE A 150 3.68 -18.34 -21.62
CA ILE A 150 2.94 -19.59 -21.76
C ILE A 150 2.81 -19.97 -23.25
N THR A 151 2.39 -19.03 -24.11
CA THR A 151 2.06 -19.31 -25.50
C THR A 151 3.30 -19.45 -26.37
N ARG A 152 4.23 -18.48 -26.33
CA ARG A 152 5.42 -18.48 -27.21
C ARG A 152 6.46 -19.50 -26.79
N ARG A 153 6.67 -19.69 -25.50
CA ARG A 153 7.72 -20.58 -24.96
C ARG A 153 7.23 -21.99 -24.65
N ARG A 154 5.95 -22.27 -24.84
CA ARG A 154 5.31 -23.57 -24.55
C ARG A 154 5.75 -24.13 -23.21
N LEU A 155 5.63 -23.31 -22.17
CA LEU A 155 6.00 -23.72 -20.82
C LEU A 155 5.21 -24.96 -20.41
N SER A 156 5.91 -25.92 -19.77
CA SER A 156 5.23 -27.04 -19.14
C SER A 156 4.29 -26.56 -18.03
N MET A 157 3.30 -27.36 -17.66
CA MET A 157 2.38 -27.06 -16.57
C MET A 157 3.12 -26.64 -15.28
N THR A 158 4.18 -27.37 -14.93
CA THR A 158 5.00 -27.07 -13.73
C THR A 158 5.77 -25.75 -13.87
N ALA A 159 6.31 -25.46 -15.07
CA ALA A 159 6.99 -24.20 -15.32
C ALA A 159 6.01 -23.01 -15.26
N THR A 160 4.77 -23.20 -15.69
CA THR A 160 3.69 -22.21 -15.57
C THR A 160 3.34 -21.98 -14.08
N MET A 161 3.23 -23.03 -13.28
CA MET A 161 2.99 -22.89 -11.83
C MET A 161 4.12 -22.10 -11.14
N VAL A 162 5.38 -22.36 -11.50
CA VAL A 162 6.52 -21.59 -10.98
C VAL A 162 6.50 -20.15 -11.44
N LEU A 163 6.14 -19.90 -12.71
CA LEU A 163 5.95 -18.54 -13.23
C LEU A 163 4.85 -17.81 -12.46
N ASP A 164 3.68 -18.41 -12.30
CA ASP A 164 2.56 -17.81 -11.57
C ASP A 164 2.93 -17.51 -10.12
N TYR A 165 3.67 -18.39 -9.46
CA TYR A 165 4.21 -18.14 -8.13
C TYR A 165 5.18 -16.95 -8.12
N SER A 166 6.08 -16.85 -9.11
CA SER A 166 7.06 -15.78 -9.19
C SER A 166 6.44 -14.39 -9.43
N LEU A 167 5.33 -14.30 -10.16
CA LEU A 167 4.63 -13.04 -10.40
C LEU A 167 3.99 -12.46 -9.14
N ASN A 168 3.80 -13.28 -8.11
CA ASN A 168 3.24 -12.85 -6.82
C ASN A 168 4.31 -12.61 -5.74
N HIS A 169 5.60 -12.83 -6.05
CA HIS A 169 6.68 -12.74 -5.08
C HIS A 169 7.87 -11.97 -5.68
N LEU A 170 8.26 -10.86 -5.04
CA LEU A 170 9.43 -10.06 -5.45
C LEU A 170 10.75 -10.84 -5.38
N PHE A 171 10.88 -11.68 -4.36
CA PHE A 171 12.02 -12.57 -4.16
C PHE A 171 11.51 -13.98 -3.92
N LEU A 172 12.21 -14.94 -4.47
CA LEU A 172 11.88 -16.36 -4.25
C LEU A 172 13.16 -17.19 -4.10
N THR A 173 13.04 -18.22 -3.28
CA THR A 173 14.08 -19.24 -3.09
C THR A 173 13.58 -20.58 -3.60
N ILE A 174 14.51 -21.48 -3.95
CA ILE A 174 14.13 -22.83 -4.40
C ILE A 174 13.28 -23.59 -3.35
N PRO A 175 13.59 -23.54 -2.03
CA PRO A 175 12.73 -24.15 -1.02
C PRO A 175 11.30 -23.57 -0.96
N GLN A 176 11.12 -22.26 -1.20
CA GLN A 176 9.79 -21.66 -1.26
C GLN A 176 9.00 -22.18 -2.46
N VAL A 177 9.63 -22.26 -3.64
CA VAL A 177 9.03 -22.83 -4.85
C VAL A 177 8.70 -24.32 -4.64
N GLU A 178 9.59 -25.08 -4.03
CA GLU A 178 9.34 -26.48 -3.67
C GLU A 178 8.11 -26.63 -2.77
N SER A 179 8.02 -25.83 -1.71
CA SER A 179 6.89 -25.81 -0.78
C SER A 179 5.58 -25.47 -1.50
N HIS A 180 5.60 -24.47 -2.37
CA HIS A 180 4.44 -24.10 -3.18
C HIS A 180 3.98 -25.24 -4.09
N LEU A 181 4.90 -25.89 -4.81
CA LEU A 181 4.58 -27.01 -5.69
C LEU A 181 3.97 -28.21 -4.93
N LYS A 182 4.40 -28.46 -3.69
CA LYS A 182 3.78 -29.44 -2.80
C LYS A 182 2.36 -29.04 -2.40
N GLN A 183 2.18 -27.77 -2.04
CA GLN A 183 0.89 -27.23 -1.60
C GLN A 183 -0.17 -27.27 -2.69
N VAL A 184 0.20 -26.97 -3.94
CA VAL A 184 -0.73 -27.01 -5.08
C VAL A 184 -0.96 -28.44 -5.62
N GLY A 185 -0.37 -29.44 -4.98
CA GLY A 185 -0.60 -30.86 -5.32
C GLY A 185 -0.03 -31.27 -6.68
N ALA A 186 1.04 -30.62 -7.15
CA ALA A 186 1.68 -30.99 -8.41
C ALA A 186 2.15 -32.46 -8.37
N PRO A 187 1.84 -33.32 -9.36
CA PRO A 187 2.20 -34.75 -9.36
C PRO A 187 3.66 -34.92 -9.73
N LEU A 188 4.58 -34.70 -8.79
CA LEU A 188 6.03 -34.71 -9.03
C LEU A 188 6.73 -35.79 -8.19
N LYS A 189 7.75 -36.42 -8.80
CA LYS A 189 8.58 -37.40 -8.09
C LYS A 189 9.63 -36.76 -7.18
N ASN A 190 10.17 -35.60 -7.61
CA ASN A 190 11.18 -34.87 -6.86
C ASN A 190 10.87 -33.35 -6.96
N TYR A 191 10.29 -32.80 -5.92
CA TYR A 191 9.87 -31.40 -5.86
C TYR A 191 11.03 -30.42 -5.89
N TYR A 192 12.09 -30.67 -5.10
CA TYR A 192 13.25 -29.80 -5.04
C TYR A 192 13.97 -29.70 -6.39
N GLN A 193 14.26 -30.85 -7.02
CA GLN A 193 14.92 -30.86 -8.33
C GLN A 193 14.06 -30.19 -9.40
N THR A 194 12.76 -30.43 -9.36
CA THR A 194 11.83 -29.81 -10.31
C THR A 194 11.71 -28.31 -10.09
N ALA A 195 11.64 -27.83 -8.86
CA ALA A 195 11.68 -26.40 -8.52
C ALA A 195 12.95 -25.75 -9.05
N ARG A 196 14.12 -26.34 -8.76
CA ARG A 196 15.42 -25.86 -9.20
C ARG A 196 15.52 -25.75 -10.72
N LEU A 197 15.15 -26.78 -11.46
CA LEU A 197 15.21 -26.79 -12.92
C LEU A 197 14.28 -25.75 -13.57
N ASN A 198 13.07 -25.57 -13.02
CA ASN A 198 12.14 -24.58 -13.58
C ASN A 198 12.55 -23.15 -13.22
N VAL A 199 13.07 -22.88 -12.03
CA VAL A 199 13.66 -21.58 -11.69
C VAL A 199 14.83 -21.27 -12.62
N GLN A 200 15.75 -22.22 -12.85
CA GLN A 200 16.88 -22.04 -13.77
C GLN A 200 16.41 -21.78 -15.21
N LYS A 201 15.36 -22.45 -15.68
CA LYS A 201 14.75 -22.17 -17.00
C LYS A 201 14.20 -20.73 -17.08
N LEU A 202 13.50 -20.26 -16.05
CA LEU A 202 12.96 -18.90 -16.01
C LEU A 202 14.07 -17.84 -15.95
N VAL A 203 15.19 -18.14 -15.29
CA VAL A 203 16.39 -17.32 -15.30
C VAL A 203 17.03 -17.29 -16.69
N ALA A 204 17.22 -18.45 -17.32
CA ALA A 204 17.83 -18.56 -18.63
C ALA A 204 17.07 -17.81 -19.74
N VAL A 205 15.76 -17.63 -19.55
CA VAL A 205 14.90 -16.90 -20.49
C VAL A 205 14.66 -15.43 -20.09
N GLY A 206 15.35 -14.97 -19.01
CA GLY A 206 15.32 -13.57 -18.59
C GLY A 206 14.03 -13.13 -17.86
N ILE A 207 13.22 -14.07 -17.37
CA ILE A 207 12.04 -13.77 -16.57
C ILE A 207 12.41 -13.52 -15.10
N LEU A 208 13.36 -14.29 -14.60
CA LEU A 208 13.92 -14.14 -13.26
C LEU A 208 15.37 -13.65 -13.36
N VAL A 209 15.78 -12.86 -12.39
CA VAL A 209 17.17 -12.39 -12.26
C VAL A 209 17.74 -12.97 -10.96
N PRO A 210 18.92 -13.62 -11.00
CA PRO A 210 19.58 -14.08 -9.79
C PRO A 210 19.90 -12.85 -8.89
N SER A 211 19.55 -12.93 -7.61
CA SER A 211 20.08 -11.99 -6.62
C SER A 211 21.46 -12.46 -6.18
N HIS A 212 22.44 -11.57 -6.21
CA HIS A 212 23.78 -11.80 -5.67
C HIS A 212 23.75 -11.79 -4.15
#